data_aed8b141e0600a57c8c2d895b867b9fc
#
_entry.id   aed8b141e0600a57c8c2d895b867b9fc
#
_cell.length_a   1.000
_cell.length_b   1.000
_cell.length_c   1.000
_cell.angle_alpha   90.00
_cell.angle_beta   90.00
_cell.angle_gamma   90.00
#
_symmetry.space_group_name_H-M   'P 1'
#
loop_
_entity.id
_entity.type
_entity.pdbx_description
1 polymer ?
#
loop_
_entity_poly.entity_id
_entity_poly.type
_entity_poly.pdbx_seq_one_letter_code
_entity_poly.pdbx_strand_id
1 'polypeptide(L)'
;NMILPAGEFWFCRLYNKVLPRITDEKLKEDVRAFIRQEAMHAQAHTSANKEYLDVRHISTERNLALMNFLFGKVLADQPLGITIPKALDEQWDLFRVGIIATVEHMTCVLGKYVLYNKEWE
;
A
#
# COMPACT_ATOMS: atom_id res chain seq x y z
N ASN A 1 4.61 -10.73 -7.77
CA ASN A 1 4.09 -9.82 -6.78
C ASN A 1 3.80 -8.43 -7.39
N MET A 2 2.65 -8.25 -8.03
CA MET A 2 2.31 -7.05 -8.78
C MET A 2 1.37 -6.10 -8.02
N ILE A 3 0.84 -6.56 -6.89
CA ILE A 3 -0.08 -5.81 -6.04
C ILE A 3 0.69 -4.81 -5.19
N LEU A 4 1.86 -5.21 -4.65
CA LEU A 4 2.59 -4.44 -3.66
C LEU A 4 2.98 -3.03 -4.13
N PRO A 5 3.61 -2.80 -5.30
CA PRO A 5 4.03 -1.45 -5.66
C PRO A 5 2.88 -0.44 -5.68
N ALA A 6 1.75 -0.83 -6.27
CA ALA A 6 0.57 0.05 -6.34
C ALA A 6 -0.06 0.29 -4.97
N GLY A 7 -0.08 -0.75 -4.11
CA GLY A 7 -0.54 -0.67 -2.72
C GLY A 7 0.37 0.22 -1.89
N GLU A 8 1.68 0.00 -1.93
CA GLU A 8 2.67 0.76 -1.16
C GLU A 8 2.67 2.25 -1.54
N PHE A 9 2.55 2.60 -2.82
CA PHE A 9 2.35 3.99 -3.24
C PHE A 9 1.02 4.58 -2.75
N TRP A 10 -0.05 3.78 -2.70
CA TRP A 10 -1.32 4.20 -2.12
C TRP A 10 -1.19 4.39 -0.59
N PHE A 11 -0.46 3.54 0.13
CA PHE A 11 -0.13 3.71 1.56
C PHE A 11 0.54 5.06 1.79
N CYS A 12 1.60 5.37 1.04
CA CYS A 12 2.31 6.64 1.15
C CYS A 12 1.37 7.85 0.98
N ARG A 13 0.47 7.82 -0.02
CA ARG A 13 -0.49 8.90 -0.25
C ARG A 13 -1.45 9.08 0.91
N LEU A 14 -2.03 7.98 1.41
CA LEU A 14 -2.99 8.04 2.51
C LEU A 14 -2.33 8.51 3.81
N TYR A 15 -1.17 7.96 4.16
CA TYR A 15 -0.46 8.40 5.36
C TYR A 15 -0.02 9.86 5.29
N ASN A 16 0.41 10.35 4.14
CA ASN A 16 0.69 11.78 3.96
C ASN A 16 -0.57 12.66 4.14
N LYS A 17 -1.75 12.18 3.73
CA LYS A 17 -3.02 12.88 3.95
C LYS A 17 -3.37 12.96 5.43
N VAL A 18 -3.20 11.87 6.19
CA VAL A 18 -3.60 11.82 7.61
C VAL A 18 -2.53 12.35 8.57
N LEU A 19 -1.26 12.41 8.15
CA LEU A 19 -0.12 12.85 8.96
C LEU A 19 -0.34 14.19 9.70
N PRO A 20 -0.96 15.22 9.09
CA PRO A 20 -1.21 16.50 9.78
C PRO A 20 -2.19 16.38 10.96
N ARG A 21 -3.01 15.32 11.02
CA ARG A 21 -3.99 15.09 12.07
C ARG A 21 -3.39 14.42 13.32
N ILE A 22 -2.17 13.87 13.20
CA ILE A 22 -1.47 13.22 14.31
C ILE A 22 -0.90 14.28 15.22
N THR A 23 -1.32 14.28 16.49
CA THR A 23 -0.87 15.23 17.51
C THR A 23 0.29 14.73 18.34
N ASP A 24 0.46 13.41 18.45
CA ASP A 24 1.62 12.78 19.11
C ASP A 24 2.84 12.89 18.19
N GLU A 25 3.85 13.65 18.61
CA GLU A 25 5.04 13.91 17.79
C GLU A 25 5.88 12.64 17.56
N LYS A 26 5.93 11.73 18.53
CA LYS A 26 6.63 10.46 18.36
C LYS A 26 5.94 9.59 17.31
N LEU A 27 4.62 9.42 17.41
CA LEU A 27 3.83 8.69 16.42
C LEU A 27 3.97 9.32 15.02
N LYS A 28 3.97 10.65 14.95
CA LYS A 28 4.14 11.39 13.70
C LYS A 28 5.50 11.13 13.04
N GLU A 29 6.56 11.03 13.86
CA GLU A 29 7.89 10.66 13.37
C GLU A 29 7.94 9.22 12.89
N ASP A 30 7.36 8.29 13.64
CA ASP A 30 7.25 6.87 13.26
C ASP A 30 6.49 6.71 11.93
N VAL A 31 5.39 7.43 11.75
CA VAL A 31 4.62 7.44 10.47
C VAL A 31 5.44 8.03 9.32
N ARG A 32 6.22 9.09 9.54
CA ARG A 32 7.15 9.61 8.51
C ARG A 32 8.21 8.58 8.13
N ALA A 33 8.74 7.84 9.10
CA ALA A 33 9.70 6.78 8.84
C ALA A 33 9.07 5.64 8.03
N PHE A 34 7.86 5.23 8.38
CA PHE A 34 7.08 4.24 7.64
C PHE A 34 6.82 4.68 6.18
N ILE A 35 6.37 5.92 5.95
CA ILE A 35 6.18 6.45 4.59
C ILE A 35 7.46 6.35 3.75
N ARG A 36 8.63 6.69 4.33
CA ARG A 36 9.91 6.56 3.62
C ARG A 36 10.25 5.12 3.29
N GLN A 37 10.01 4.20 4.24
CA GLN A 37 10.23 2.78 4.04
C GLN A 37 9.36 2.23 2.91
N GLU A 38 8.06 2.53 2.93
CA GLU A 38 7.12 2.06 1.91
C GLU A 38 7.41 2.64 0.51
N ALA A 39 7.88 3.89 0.45
CA ALA A 39 8.32 4.48 -0.81
C ALA A 39 9.53 3.75 -1.42
N MET A 40 10.48 3.34 -0.58
CA MET A 40 11.65 2.54 -1.01
C MET A 40 11.24 1.13 -1.43
N HIS A 41 10.33 0.47 -0.68
CA HIS A 41 9.77 -0.83 -1.02
C HIS A 41 9.06 -0.79 -2.37
N ALA A 42 8.20 0.18 -2.58
CA ALA A 42 7.47 0.36 -3.84
C ALA A 42 8.42 0.51 -5.05
N GLN A 43 9.52 1.25 -4.89
CA GLN A 43 10.55 1.38 -5.93
C GLN A 43 11.30 0.06 -6.18
N ALA A 44 11.72 -0.62 -5.12
CA ALA A 44 12.42 -1.89 -5.21
C ALA A 44 11.56 -2.96 -5.88
N HIS A 45 10.30 -3.09 -5.46
CA HIS A 45 9.34 -4.02 -6.07
C HIS A 45 9.03 -3.68 -7.54
N THR A 46 8.91 -2.39 -7.87
CA THR A 46 8.70 -1.94 -9.26
C THR A 46 9.86 -2.35 -10.14
N SER A 47 11.10 -2.12 -9.68
CA SER A 47 12.31 -2.46 -10.44
C SER A 47 12.47 -3.96 -10.62
N ALA A 48 12.32 -4.74 -9.54
CA ALA A 48 12.41 -6.19 -9.57
C ALA A 48 11.33 -6.83 -10.45
N ASN A 49 10.08 -6.34 -10.35
CA ASN A 49 8.99 -6.82 -11.19
C ASN A 49 9.25 -6.53 -12.67
N LYS A 50 9.71 -5.31 -12.99
CA LYS A 50 10.01 -4.94 -14.39
C LYS A 50 11.04 -5.87 -14.98
N GLU A 51 12.18 -6.07 -14.31
CA GLU A 51 13.24 -6.96 -14.78
C GLU A 51 12.73 -8.39 -14.98
N TYR A 52 12.01 -8.95 -14.00
CA TYR A 52 11.47 -10.31 -14.07
C TYR A 52 10.48 -10.51 -15.20
N LEU A 53 9.60 -9.52 -15.42
CA LEU A 53 8.52 -9.59 -16.39
C LEU A 53 9.04 -9.37 -17.82
N ASP A 54 9.99 -8.45 -17.99
CA ASP A 54 10.63 -8.19 -19.30
C ASP A 54 11.35 -9.42 -19.80
N VAL A 55 12.12 -10.11 -18.93
CA VAL A 55 12.85 -11.34 -19.27
C VAL A 55 11.90 -12.49 -19.66
N ARG A 56 10.71 -12.54 -19.05
CA ARG A 56 9.75 -13.65 -19.25
C ARG A 56 8.62 -13.33 -20.23
N HIS A 57 8.58 -12.14 -20.81
CA HIS A 57 7.54 -11.68 -21.74
C HIS A 57 6.11 -11.82 -21.17
N ILE A 58 5.93 -11.56 -19.85
CA ILE A 58 4.65 -11.69 -19.18
C ILE A 58 3.90 -10.36 -19.27
N SER A 59 2.72 -10.36 -19.90
CA SER A 59 1.84 -9.20 -19.91
C SER A 59 1.18 -9.00 -18.54
N THR A 60 1.23 -7.76 -18.05
CA THR A 60 0.71 -7.36 -16.73
C THR A 60 -0.41 -6.34 -16.81
N GLU A 61 -0.84 -5.98 -18.00
CA GLU A 61 -1.81 -4.90 -18.25
C GLU A 61 -3.11 -5.06 -17.46
N ARG A 62 -3.66 -6.29 -17.43
CA ARG A 62 -4.90 -6.57 -16.68
C ARG A 62 -4.73 -6.36 -15.18
N ASN A 63 -3.60 -6.79 -14.62
CA ASN A 63 -3.32 -6.65 -13.20
C ASN A 63 -3.08 -5.19 -12.83
N LEU A 64 -2.33 -4.45 -13.65
CA LEU A 64 -2.13 -3.01 -13.47
C LEU A 64 -3.45 -2.25 -13.57
N ALA A 65 -4.31 -2.58 -14.52
CA ALA A 65 -5.63 -1.98 -14.65
C ALA A 65 -6.51 -2.25 -13.41
N LEU A 66 -6.49 -3.48 -12.87
CA LEU A 66 -7.19 -3.84 -11.66
C LEU A 66 -6.66 -3.09 -10.44
N MET A 67 -5.34 -3.00 -10.26
CA MET A 67 -4.73 -2.26 -9.16
C MET A 67 -5.02 -0.77 -9.25
N ASN A 68 -4.93 -0.18 -10.43
CA ASN A 68 -5.29 1.22 -10.66
C ASN A 68 -6.79 1.48 -10.38
N PHE A 69 -7.65 0.55 -10.74
CA PHE A 69 -9.06 0.65 -10.40
C PHE A 69 -9.28 0.57 -8.88
N LEU A 70 -8.67 -0.41 -8.21
CA LEU A 70 -8.82 -0.60 -6.77
C LEU A 70 -8.30 0.60 -5.97
N PHE A 71 -7.02 0.96 -6.16
CA PHE A 71 -6.38 2.02 -5.36
C PHE A 71 -6.64 3.43 -5.88
N GLY A 72 -6.93 3.59 -7.15
CA GLY A 72 -7.18 4.89 -7.79
C GLY A 72 -8.64 5.27 -7.91
N LYS A 73 -9.58 4.30 -7.74
CA LYS A 73 -11.02 4.54 -7.86
C LYS A 73 -11.78 4.08 -6.62
N VAL A 74 -11.65 2.81 -6.22
CA VAL A 74 -12.45 2.26 -5.11
C VAL A 74 -11.98 2.82 -3.77
N LEU A 75 -10.66 2.81 -3.52
CA LEU A 75 -10.04 3.28 -2.28
C LEU A 75 -9.46 4.70 -2.39
N ALA A 76 -9.91 5.47 -3.38
CA ALA A 76 -9.54 6.87 -3.56
C ALA A 76 -10.15 7.78 -2.48
N ASP A 77 -9.73 9.04 -2.43
CA ASP A 77 -10.36 10.07 -1.57
C ASP A 77 -11.82 10.32 -1.94
N GLN A 78 -12.15 10.13 -3.22
CA GLN A 78 -13.51 10.15 -3.75
C GLN A 78 -13.80 8.77 -4.37
N PRO A 79 -14.28 7.80 -3.56
CA PRO A 79 -14.51 6.44 -4.05
C PRO A 79 -15.52 6.44 -5.20
N LEU A 80 -15.10 5.88 -6.34
CA LEU A 80 -15.88 5.84 -7.58
C LEU A 80 -16.38 7.21 -8.04
N GLY A 81 -15.71 8.30 -7.68
CA GLY A 81 -16.10 9.68 -7.99
C GLY A 81 -17.13 10.28 -7.03
N ILE A 82 -17.51 9.55 -5.97
CA ILE A 82 -18.47 10.03 -4.96
C ILE A 82 -17.74 10.89 -3.94
N THR A 83 -18.19 12.12 -3.75
CA THR A 83 -17.65 13.00 -2.71
C THR A 83 -18.10 12.53 -1.34
N ILE A 84 -17.15 12.22 -0.48
CA ILE A 84 -17.40 11.87 0.92
C ILE A 84 -17.82 13.13 1.68
N PRO A 85 -18.98 13.13 2.38
CA PRO A 85 -19.35 14.23 3.27
C PRO A 85 -18.27 14.47 4.33
N LYS A 86 -18.02 15.74 4.69
CA LYS A 86 -17.01 16.10 5.72
C LYS A 86 -17.19 15.35 7.04
N ALA A 87 -18.42 15.06 7.44
CA ALA A 87 -18.72 14.30 8.64
C ALA A 87 -18.24 12.84 8.61
N LEU A 88 -17.98 12.29 7.41
CA LEU A 88 -17.54 10.91 7.19
C LEU A 88 -16.11 10.80 6.64
N ASP A 89 -15.44 11.93 6.36
CA ASP A 89 -14.09 11.93 5.76
C ASP A 89 -13.07 11.27 6.70
N GLU A 90 -13.17 11.54 7.99
CA GLU A 90 -12.29 10.92 8.99
C GLU A 90 -12.52 9.41 9.10
N GLN A 91 -13.77 8.96 9.13
CA GLN A 91 -14.11 7.54 9.18
C GLN A 91 -13.67 6.81 7.91
N TRP A 92 -13.77 7.46 6.76
CA TRP A 92 -13.27 6.91 5.50
C TRP A 92 -11.74 6.76 5.51
N ASP A 93 -11.02 7.77 5.99
CA ASP A 93 -9.56 7.70 6.13
C ASP A 93 -9.17 6.62 7.16
N LEU A 94 -9.85 6.55 8.30
CA LEU A 94 -9.60 5.53 9.32
C LEU A 94 -9.85 4.10 8.80
N PHE A 95 -10.93 3.90 8.05
CA PHE A 95 -11.21 2.62 7.39
C PHE A 95 -10.06 2.21 6.45
N ARG A 96 -9.58 3.14 5.61
CA ARG A 96 -8.47 2.87 4.69
C ARG A 96 -7.14 2.59 5.42
N VAL A 97 -6.86 3.32 6.50
CA VAL A 97 -5.70 3.04 7.37
C VAL A 97 -5.83 1.65 8.00
N GLY A 98 -7.02 1.24 8.40
CA GLY A 98 -7.30 -0.11 8.91
C GLY A 98 -7.01 -1.20 7.86
N ILE A 99 -7.33 -0.96 6.59
CA ILE A 99 -6.96 -1.86 5.49
C ILE A 99 -5.43 -2.00 5.41
N ILE A 100 -4.69 -0.88 5.45
CA ILE A 100 -3.23 -0.93 5.40
C ILE A 100 -2.67 -1.73 6.58
N ALA A 101 -3.11 -1.44 7.80
CA ALA A 101 -2.67 -2.16 9.00
C ALA A 101 -2.92 -3.67 8.90
N THR A 102 -4.06 -4.08 8.32
CA THR A 102 -4.40 -5.48 8.09
C THR A 102 -3.46 -6.13 7.07
N VAL A 103 -3.20 -5.46 5.95
CA VAL A 103 -2.30 -5.96 4.90
C VAL A 103 -0.88 -6.11 5.46
N GLU A 104 -0.37 -5.09 6.16
CA GLU A 104 0.94 -5.12 6.78
C GLU A 104 1.07 -6.25 7.80
N HIS A 105 0.06 -6.46 8.63
CA HIS A 105 0.07 -7.58 9.57
C HIS A 105 0.13 -8.93 8.85
N MET A 106 -0.67 -9.12 7.80
CA MET A 106 -0.68 -10.35 7.02
C MET A 106 0.65 -10.60 6.30
N THR A 107 1.24 -9.55 5.72
CA THR A 107 2.53 -9.66 5.03
C THR A 107 3.68 -9.96 5.99
N CYS A 108 3.67 -9.40 7.20
CA CYS A 108 4.62 -9.75 8.27
C CYS A 108 4.50 -11.23 8.69
N VAL A 109 3.27 -11.73 8.87
CA VAL A 109 3.04 -13.15 9.22
C VAL A 109 3.51 -14.06 8.09
N LEU A 110 3.17 -13.75 6.85
CA LEU A 110 3.60 -14.51 5.67
C LEU A 110 5.13 -14.48 5.50
N GLY A 111 5.74 -13.31 5.63
CA GLY A 111 7.19 -13.13 5.57
C GLY A 111 7.91 -13.97 6.62
N LYS A 112 7.41 -13.95 7.86
CA LYS A 112 7.93 -14.79 8.93
C LYS A 112 7.80 -16.28 8.60
N TYR A 113 6.64 -16.72 8.08
CA TYR A 113 6.44 -18.10 7.67
C TYR A 113 7.44 -18.52 6.58
N VAL A 114 7.60 -17.71 5.53
CA VAL A 114 8.53 -18.00 4.43
C VAL A 114 9.98 -18.06 4.90
N LEU A 115 10.41 -17.13 5.78
CA LEU A 115 11.78 -17.06 6.26
C LEU A 115 12.16 -18.20 7.22
N TYR A 116 11.19 -18.74 7.97
CA TYR A 116 11.46 -19.78 8.97
C TYR A 116 10.98 -21.17 8.56
N ASN A 117 10.38 -21.31 7.38
CA ASN A 117 9.93 -22.60 6.88
C ASN A 117 11.10 -23.36 6.24
N LYS A 118 11.58 -24.41 6.94
CA LYS A 118 12.68 -25.26 6.48
C LYS A 118 12.33 -26.19 5.32
N GLU A 119 11.06 -26.28 4.92
CA GLU A 119 10.63 -27.10 3.80
C GLU A 119 11.00 -26.52 2.43
N TRP A 120 11.57 -25.29 2.40
CA TRP A 120 12.00 -24.60 1.17
C TRP A 120 13.50 -24.74 0.89
N GLU A 121 14.24 -25.41 1.76
CA GLU A 121 15.66 -25.77 1.59
C GLU A 121 15.79 -27.14 0.89
#